data_2b96934e54047195e34d4fb045c91acf
#
_entry.id   2b96934e54047195e34d4fb045c91acf
#
_cell.length_a   1.000
_cell.length_b   1.000
_cell.length_c   1.000
_cell.angle_alpha   90.00
_cell.angle_beta   90.00
_cell.angle_gamma   90.00
#
_symmetry.space_group_name_H-M   'P 1'
#
loop_
_entity.id
_entity.type
_entity.pdbx_description
1 polymer ?
#
loop_
_entity_poly.entity_id
_entity_poly.type
_entity_poly.pdbx_seq_one_letter_code
_entity_poly.pdbx_strand_id
1 'polypeptide(L)' 'MARILLKSAWGSDDPTKASFAFLHANTFCELGHEVQVFLLGEAVNVMRDEVANAIVPVGWPPLRETLAATVAHRIPLHV' A
#
# COMPACT_ATOMS: atom_id res chain seq x y z
N MET A 1 -1.20 -21.72 0.66
CA MET A 1 -0.77 -20.42 0.11
C MET A 1 -1.73 -19.98 -0.99
N ALA A 2 -2.10 -18.72 -0.98
CA ALA A 2 -2.96 -18.14 -2.02
C ALA A 2 -2.19 -17.09 -2.82
N ARG A 3 -2.68 -16.77 -4.00
CA ARG A 3 -2.25 -15.62 -4.79
C ARG A 3 -3.28 -14.53 -4.62
N ILE A 4 -2.84 -13.36 -4.18
CA ILE A 4 -3.73 -12.26 -3.82
C ILE A 4 -3.34 -11.02 -4.61
N LEU A 5 -4.30 -10.42 -5.29
CA LEU A 5 -4.15 -9.13 -5.94
C LEU A 5 -5.01 -8.11 -5.19
N LEU A 6 -4.35 -7.09 -4.66
CA LEU A 6 -5.04 -5.98 -3.99
C LEU A 6 -5.05 -4.78 -4.93
N LYS A 7 -6.20 -4.14 -5.04
CA LYS A 7 -6.36 -2.93 -5.85
C LYS A 7 -6.66 -1.75 -4.93
N SER A 8 -6.08 -0.60 -5.24
CA SER A 8 -6.37 0.64 -4.52
C SER A 8 -6.57 1.78 -5.51
N ALA A 9 -7.59 2.59 -5.28
CA ALA A 9 -7.89 3.77 -6.08
C ALA A 9 -7.73 5.08 -5.30
N TRP A 10 -7.40 5.01 -4.01
CA TRP A 10 -7.30 6.18 -3.15
C TRP A 10 -5.85 6.58 -2.92
N GLY A 11 -5.62 7.88 -2.89
CA GLY A 11 -4.34 8.47 -2.55
C GLY A 11 -4.55 9.55 -1.49
N SER A 12 -4.04 10.77 -1.74
CA SER A 12 -4.19 11.87 -0.79
C SER A 12 -5.64 12.33 -0.59
N ASP A 13 -6.55 11.93 -1.46
CA ASP A 13 -7.99 12.20 -1.33
C ASP A 13 -8.62 11.44 -0.16
N ASP A 14 -8.06 10.31 0.23
CA ASP A 14 -8.48 9.56 1.42
C ASP A 14 -7.27 8.85 2.03
N PRO A 15 -6.55 9.52 2.93
CA PRO A 15 -5.31 8.98 3.51
C PRO A 15 -5.48 7.62 4.20
N THR A 16 -6.58 7.41 4.88
CA THR A 16 -6.81 6.14 5.59
C THR A 16 -7.03 5.00 4.60
N LYS A 17 -7.91 5.20 3.61
CA LYS A 17 -8.16 4.17 2.59
C LYS A 17 -6.93 3.93 1.71
N ALA A 18 -6.15 4.97 1.45
CA ALA A 18 -4.91 4.83 0.67
C ALA A 18 -3.94 3.85 1.31
N SER A 19 -3.94 3.75 2.63
CA SER A 19 -3.02 2.89 3.37
C SER A 19 -3.47 1.44 3.44
N PHE A 20 -4.76 1.15 3.25
CA PHE A 20 -5.31 -0.20 3.46
C PHE A 20 -4.68 -1.25 2.55
N ALA A 21 -4.46 -0.94 1.27
CA ALA A 21 -3.87 -1.92 0.36
C ALA A 21 -2.49 -2.36 0.82
N PHE A 22 -1.67 -1.42 1.29
CA PHE A 22 -0.31 -1.72 1.75
C PHE A 22 -0.31 -2.43 3.10
N LEU A 23 -1.19 -2.04 4.01
CA LEU A 23 -1.35 -2.71 5.30
C LEU A 23 -1.75 -4.18 5.10
N HIS A 24 -2.76 -4.42 4.27
CA HIS A 24 -3.24 -5.76 3.98
C HIS A 24 -2.21 -6.58 3.19
N ALA A 25 -1.53 -5.96 2.22
CA ALA A 25 -0.50 -6.63 1.45
C ALA A 25 0.63 -7.14 2.36
N ASN A 26 1.10 -6.31 3.28
CA ASN A 26 2.13 -6.70 4.23
C ASN A 26 1.68 -7.85 5.11
N THR A 27 0.45 -7.79 5.63
CA THR A 27 -0.11 -8.85 6.48
C THR A 27 -0.22 -10.17 5.73
N PHE A 28 -0.77 -10.16 4.52
CA PHE A 28 -0.89 -11.39 3.73
C PHE A 28 0.47 -11.97 3.34
N CYS A 29 1.43 -11.11 3.03
CA CYS A 29 2.79 -11.55 2.72
C CYS A 29 3.43 -12.23 3.93
N GLU A 30 3.26 -11.65 5.12
CA GLU A 30 3.79 -12.21 6.37
C GLU A 30 3.14 -13.53 6.72
N LEU A 31 1.89 -13.75 6.28
CA LEU A 31 1.19 -15.03 6.44
C LEU A 31 1.58 -16.07 5.38
N GLY A 32 2.50 -15.75 4.50
CA GLY A 32 3.02 -16.69 3.51
C GLY A 32 2.29 -16.71 2.18
N HIS A 33 1.41 -15.73 1.91
CA HIS A 33 0.72 -15.63 0.63
C HIS A 33 1.55 -14.87 -0.40
N GLU A 34 1.32 -15.16 -1.67
CA GLU A 34 1.91 -14.42 -2.78
C GLU A 34 1.00 -13.22 -3.08
N VAL A 35 1.54 -12.01 -2.91
CA VAL A 35 0.74 -10.78 -2.97
C VAL A 35 1.27 -9.84 -4.05
N GLN A 36 0.35 -9.19 -4.76
CA GLN A 36 0.64 -8.09 -5.68
C GLN A 36 -0.35 -6.96 -5.39
N VAL A 37 0.08 -5.73 -5.66
CA VAL A 37 -0.76 -4.54 -5.49
C VAL A 37 -0.86 -3.81 -6.82
N PHE A 38 -2.07 -3.42 -7.20
CA PHE A 38 -2.34 -2.63 -8.40
C PHE A 38 -2.92 -1.28 -8.00
N LEU A 39 -2.23 -0.20 -8.36
CA LEU A 39 -2.63 1.16 -8.02
C LEU A 39 -3.32 1.82 -9.21
N LEU A 40 -4.48 2.43 -8.97
CA LEU A 40 -5.32 3.06 -9.96
C LEU A 40 -5.64 4.50 -9.51
N GLY A 41 -5.96 5.39 -10.46
CA GLY A 41 -6.40 6.73 -10.15
C GLY A 41 -5.47 7.47 -9.20
N GLU A 42 -6.00 8.05 -8.14
CA GLU A 42 -5.21 8.81 -7.17
C GLU A 42 -4.19 7.96 -6.42
N ALA A 43 -4.39 6.64 -6.34
CA ALA A 43 -3.44 5.76 -5.68
C ALA A 43 -2.07 5.75 -6.38
N VAL A 44 -2.02 6.01 -7.68
CA VAL A 44 -0.76 6.06 -8.43
C VAL A 44 0.17 7.14 -7.89
N ASN A 45 -0.38 8.25 -7.41
CA ASN A 45 0.39 9.36 -6.86
C ASN A 45 1.15 8.99 -5.58
N VAL A 46 0.75 7.92 -4.90
CA VAL A 46 1.44 7.41 -3.71
C VAL A 46 2.87 6.95 -4.04
N MET A 47 3.17 6.67 -5.29
CA MET A 47 4.52 6.32 -5.72
C MET A 47 5.46 7.53 -5.73
N ARG A 48 4.96 8.72 -5.48
CA ARG A 48 5.78 9.93 -5.34
C ARG A 48 6.07 10.16 -3.87
N ASP A 49 7.33 10.37 -3.54
CA ASP A 49 7.76 10.53 -2.14
C ASP A 49 7.02 11.64 -1.41
N GLU A 50 6.79 12.78 -2.06
CA GLU A 50 6.10 13.91 -1.44
C GLU A 50 4.68 13.54 -1.02
N VAL A 51 4.01 12.73 -1.82
CA VAL A 51 2.63 12.29 -1.54
C VAL A 51 2.65 11.22 -0.46
N ALA A 52 3.49 10.20 -0.60
CA ALA A 52 3.57 9.11 0.38
C ALA A 52 3.93 9.64 1.78
N ASN A 53 4.87 10.58 1.85
CA ASN A 53 5.31 11.15 3.12
C ASN A 53 4.25 12.01 3.80
N ALA A 54 3.27 12.51 3.04
CA ALA A 54 2.19 13.36 3.57
C ALA A 54 0.98 12.56 4.05
N ILE A 55 0.91 11.26 3.73
CA ILE A 55 -0.27 10.45 4.06
C ILE A 55 -0.10 9.83 5.46
N VAL A 56 -1.00 10.21 6.36
CA VAL A 56 -1.07 9.65 7.71
C VAL A 56 -2.49 9.14 7.95
N PRO A 57 -2.70 7.82 7.94
CA PRO A 57 -4.03 7.26 8.17
C PRO A 57 -4.45 7.40 9.63
N VAL A 58 -5.76 7.41 9.86
CA VAL A 58 -6.31 7.49 11.21
C VAL A 58 -6.09 6.15 11.92
N GLY A 59 -5.37 6.19 13.05
CA GLY A 59 -5.17 5.02 13.89
C GLY A 59 -4.12 4.01 13.38
N TRP A 60 -3.40 4.34 12.32
CA TRP A 60 -2.37 3.47 11.73
C TRP A 60 -1.06 4.25 11.56
N PRO A 61 0.08 3.54 11.38
CA PRO A 61 1.35 4.22 11.15
C PRO A 61 1.35 5.08 9.89
N PRO A 62 2.20 6.10 9.81
CA PRO A 62 2.36 6.87 8.57
C PRO A 62 2.61 5.96 7.36
N LEU A 63 2.05 6.31 6.21
CA LEU A 63 2.17 5.47 5.01
C LEU A 63 3.62 5.19 4.63
N ARG A 64 4.53 6.14 4.83
CA ARG A 64 5.95 5.93 4.51
C ARG A 64 6.53 4.69 5.21
N GLU A 65 6.09 4.41 6.44
CA GLU A 65 6.56 3.24 7.19
C GLU A 65 5.95 1.96 6.62
N THR A 66 4.64 1.99 6.37
CA THR A 66 3.92 0.84 5.79
C THR A 66 4.44 0.52 4.39
N LEU A 67 4.66 1.56 3.57
CA LEU A 67 5.19 1.40 2.22
C LEU A 67 6.62 0.86 2.23
N ALA A 68 7.45 1.31 3.17
CA ALA A 68 8.81 0.79 3.33
C ALA A 68 8.80 -0.72 3.61
N ALA A 69 7.85 -1.18 4.43
CA ALA A 69 7.69 -2.62 4.69
C ALA A 69 7.25 -3.36 3.44
N THR A 70 6.33 -2.79 2.66
CA THR A 70 5.87 -3.38 1.39
C THR A 70 7.05 -3.56 0.42
N VAL A 71 7.90 -2.56 0.30
CA VAL A 71 9.10 -2.62 -0.54
C VAL A 71 10.08 -3.66 -0.01
N ALA A 72 10.28 -3.71 1.30
CA ALA A 72 11.18 -4.68 1.93
C ALA A 72 10.70 -6.13 1.71
N HIS A 73 9.39 -6.35 1.68
CA HIS A 73 8.80 -7.66 1.35
C HIS A 73 8.88 -8.00 -0.13
N ARG A 74 9.33 -7.07 -0.97
CA ARG A 74 9.41 -7.23 -2.43
C ARG A 74 8.06 -7.52 -3.08
N ILE A 75 7.00 -6.96 -2.53
CA ILE A 75 5.66 -7.09 -3.11
C ILE A 75 5.61 -6.25 -4.39
N PRO A 76 5.25 -6.85 -5.54
CA PRO A 76 5.13 -6.07 -6.78
C PRO A 76 4.04 -5.01 -6.68
N LEU A 77 4.40 -3.79 -7.08
CA LEU A 77 3.49 -2.65 -7.13
C LEU A 77 3.31 -2.28 -8.61
N HIS A 78 2.10 -2.43 -9.11
CA HIS A 78 1.76 -2.12 -10.50
C HIS A 78 0.99 -0.80 -10.56
N VAL A 79 1.29 0.00 -11.56
CA VAL A 79 0.62 1.28 -11.80
C VAL A 79 0.09 1.38 -13.22
#